data_eee541d33cce4522f9e5e96fc0df25b1
#
_entry.id   eee541d33cce4522f9e5e96fc0df25b1
#
_cell.length_a   1.000
_cell.length_b   1.000
_cell.length_c   1.000
_cell.angle_alpha   90.00
_cell.angle_beta   90.00
_cell.angle_gamma   90.00
#
_symmetry.space_group_name_H-M   'P 1'
#
loop_
_entity.id
_entity.type
_entity.pdbx_description
1 polymer ?
#
loop_
_entity_poly.entity_id
_entity_poly.type
_entity_poly.pdbx_seq_one_letter_code
_entity_poly.pdbx_strand_id
1 'polypeptide(L)'
;MTPARLLVPLSIALLAACAQQPKQIVSLEDQKDCPITLKTGQTLMLMLPSNPTTGHRWLMQNPAPSILNALGPEVFNTPEDVGMVGTSGQSVWRYKAANAGSGHLMMVYQQPWAPEVRPERTFDCEITVQ
;
A
#
# COMPACT_ATOMS: atom_id res chain seq x y z
N MET A 1 -19.83 -4.12 69.51
CA MET A 1 -18.71 -3.74 68.68
C MET A 1 -18.94 -4.28 67.28
N THR A 2 -19.35 -3.46 66.38
CA THR A 2 -19.48 -3.82 64.98
C THR A 2 -18.15 -3.57 64.29
N PRO A 3 -17.53 -4.60 63.73
CA PRO A 3 -16.34 -4.36 62.92
C PRO A 3 -16.70 -3.52 61.72
N ALA A 4 -16.04 -2.41 61.57
CA ALA A 4 -16.17 -1.60 60.37
C ALA A 4 -15.72 -2.44 59.18
N ARG A 5 -16.66 -2.84 58.37
CA ARG A 5 -16.33 -3.42 57.08
C ARG A 5 -15.90 -2.28 56.17
N LEU A 6 -14.62 -2.18 56.00
CA LEU A 6 -14.05 -1.37 54.95
C LEU A 6 -14.40 -2.05 53.63
N LEU A 7 -15.47 -1.59 53.01
CA LEU A 7 -15.72 -1.85 51.60
C LEU A 7 -14.68 -1.05 50.84
N VAL A 8 -13.62 -1.70 50.49
CA VAL A 8 -12.71 -1.16 49.51
C VAL A 8 -13.45 -1.23 48.16
N PRO A 9 -13.80 -0.09 47.53
CA PRO A 9 -14.31 -0.17 46.18
C PRO A 9 -13.18 -0.69 45.34
N LEU A 10 -13.35 -1.87 44.81
CA LEU A 10 -12.51 -2.39 43.77
C LEU A 10 -12.78 -1.52 42.53
N SER A 11 -12.07 -0.43 42.43
CA SER A 11 -12.04 0.36 41.20
C SER A 11 -11.39 -0.49 40.16
N ILE A 12 -12.20 -1.25 39.45
CA ILE A 12 -11.78 -1.86 38.20
C ILE A 12 -11.54 -0.68 37.27
N ALA A 13 -10.30 -0.22 37.23
CA ALA A 13 -9.86 0.62 36.16
C ALA A 13 -9.96 -0.25 34.90
N LEU A 14 -11.06 -0.13 34.20
CA LEU A 14 -11.17 -0.52 32.83
C LEU A 14 -10.15 0.37 32.09
N LEU A 15 -8.92 -0.10 32.04
CA LEU A 15 -7.97 0.32 31.06
C LEU A 15 -8.59 -0.08 29.72
N ALA A 16 -9.41 0.82 29.18
CA ALA A 16 -9.71 0.78 27.79
C ALA A 16 -8.35 0.96 27.08
N ALA A 17 -7.65 -0.12 26.90
CA ALA A 17 -6.56 -0.16 25.96
C ALA A 17 -7.21 0.24 24.63
N CYS A 18 -7.01 1.50 24.24
CA CYS A 18 -7.19 1.88 22.86
C CYS A 18 -6.17 1.04 22.10
N ALA A 19 -6.55 -0.20 21.79
CA ALA A 19 -5.83 -1.00 20.85
C ALA A 19 -5.84 -0.16 19.58
N GLN A 20 -4.69 0.43 19.26
CA GLN A 20 -4.52 1.10 17.98
C GLN A 20 -4.76 0.02 16.94
N GLN A 21 -5.93 0.07 16.34
CA GLN A 21 -6.22 -0.80 15.22
C GLN A 21 -5.21 -0.48 14.13
N PRO A 22 -4.55 -1.50 13.54
CA PRO A 22 -3.67 -1.25 12.43
C PRO A 22 -4.46 -0.51 11.34
N LYS A 23 -3.81 0.44 10.70
CA LYS A 23 -4.42 1.18 9.60
C LYS A 23 -4.96 0.19 8.57
N GLN A 24 -6.20 0.40 8.13
CA GLN A 24 -6.82 -0.44 7.10
C GLN A 24 -6.17 -0.24 5.73
N ILE A 25 -5.60 0.94 5.51
CA ILE A 25 -4.92 1.28 4.26
C ILE A 25 -3.46 1.55 4.55
N VAL A 26 -2.59 0.84 3.86
CA VAL A 26 -1.14 1.02 3.89
C VAL A 26 -0.72 1.64 2.56
N SER A 27 -0.10 2.80 2.62
CA SER A 27 0.42 3.49 1.43
C SER A 27 1.86 3.11 1.16
N LEU A 28 2.19 2.89 -0.11
CA LEU A 28 3.52 2.55 -0.59
C LEU A 28 3.85 3.47 -1.75
N GLU A 29 4.87 4.31 -1.59
CA GLU A 29 5.19 5.36 -2.56
C GLU A 29 6.61 5.23 -3.12
N ASP A 30 7.47 4.45 -2.48
CA ASP A 30 8.87 4.39 -2.84
C ASP A 30 9.44 2.99 -2.63
N GLN A 31 10.34 2.61 -3.52
CA GLN A 31 11.11 1.37 -3.45
C GLN A 31 11.86 1.21 -2.11
N LYS A 32 12.33 2.31 -1.54
CA LYS A 32 13.06 2.29 -0.26
C LYS A 32 12.21 1.86 0.93
N ASP A 33 10.88 1.92 0.82
CA ASP A 33 9.96 1.48 1.86
C ASP A 33 9.77 -0.04 1.87
N CYS A 34 10.34 -0.73 0.88
CA CYS A 34 10.27 -2.18 0.73
C CYS A 34 11.45 -2.87 1.46
N PRO A 35 11.28 -4.06 1.97
CA PRO A 35 10.06 -4.90 1.97
C PRO A 35 9.00 -4.39 2.95
N ILE A 36 7.76 -4.80 2.74
CA ILE A 36 6.65 -4.46 3.64
C ILE A 36 5.93 -5.70 4.14
N THR A 37 5.30 -5.56 5.31
CA THR A 37 4.45 -6.58 5.89
C THR A 37 3.03 -6.04 6.03
N LEU A 38 2.07 -6.78 5.52
CA LEU A 38 0.65 -6.47 5.61
C LEU A 38 -0.07 -7.52 6.46
N LYS A 39 -1.17 -7.12 7.05
CA LYS A 39 -2.12 -8.06 7.65
C LYS A 39 -3.22 -8.39 6.68
N THR A 40 -3.69 -9.63 6.71
CA THR A 40 -4.84 -10.07 5.91
C THR A 40 -6.02 -9.12 6.14
N GLY A 41 -6.62 -8.64 5.05
CA GLY A 41 -7.73 -7.68 5.07
C GLY A 41 -7.32 -6.23 4.90
N GLN A 42 -6.05 -5.88 5.06
CA GLN A 42 -5.57 -4.53 4.77
C GLN A 42 -5.58 -4.25 3.27
N THR A 43 -5.75 -2.98 2.94
CA THR A 43 -5.62 -2.48 1.57
C THR A 43 -4.24 -1.86 1.38
N LEU A 44 -3.54 -2.29 0.36
CA LEU A 44 -2.31 -1.66 -0.09
C LEU A 44 -2.65 -0.65 -1.18
N MET A 45 -2.23 0.59 -0.99
CA MET A 45 -2.31 1.64 -2.00
C MET A 45 -0.91 1.94 -2.51
N LEU A 46 -0.62 1.54 -3.74
CA LEU A 46 0.65 1.80 -4.40
C LEU A 46 0.52 3.05 -5.26
N MET A 47 1.37 4.04 -4.99
CA MET A 47 1.42 5.30 -5.73
C MET A 47 2.82 5.50 -6.29
N LEU A 48 2.94 5.52 -7.60
CA LEU A 48 4.23 5.72 -8.27
C LEU A 48 4.17 6.92 -9.20
N PRO A 49 5.26 7.71 -9.28
CA PRO A 49 5.34 8.82 -10.21
C PRO A 49 5.14 8.34 -11.65
N SER A 50 4.32 9.04 -12.41
CA SER A 50 3.99 8.67 -13.78
C SER A 50 3.85 9.91 -14.63
N ASN A 51 4.48 9.89 -15.81
CA ASN A 51 4.34 10.96 -16.80
C ASN A 51 3.94 10.36 -18.15
N PRO A 52 2.64 10.35 -18.48
CA PRO A 52 2.16 9.75 -19.73
C PRO A 52 2.55 10.55 -20.97
N THR A 53 3.02 11.79 -20.83
CA THR A 53 3.40 12.62 -21.98
C THR A 53 4.62 12.07 -22.72
N THR A 54 5.44 11.26 -22.05
CA THR A 54 6.61 10.58 -22.66
C THR A 54 6.25 9.25 -23.31
N GLY A 55 5.00 8.80 -23.16
CA GLY A 55 4.57 7.48 -23.59
C GLY A 55 4.98 6.34 -22.67
N HIS A 56 5.68 6.65 -21.60
CA HIS A 56 6.04 5.63 -20.59
C HIS A 56 4.82 5.20 -19.81
N ARG A 57 4.80 3.92 -19.46
CA ARG A 57 3.76 3.29 -18.66
C ARG A 57 4.35 2.34 -17.65
N TRP A 58 3.69 2.21 -16.51
CA TRP A 58 3.98 1.14 -15.58
C TRP A 58 3.34 -0.15 -16.08
N LEU A 59 4.17 -1.14 -16.38
CA LEU A 59 3.73 -2.44 -16.86
C LEU A 59 3.93 -3.47 -15.75
N MET A 60 2.84 -4.14 -15.39
CA MET A 60 2.85 -5.17 -14.36
C MET A 60 3.63 -6.38 -14.84
N GLN A 61 4.64 -6.79 -14.06
CA GLN A 61 5.42 -8.01 -14.31
C GLN A 61 5.00 -9.13 -13.37
N ASN A 62 4.77 -8.79 -12.10
CA ASN A 62 4.30 -9.75 -11.11
C ASN A 62 3.33 -9.04 -10.15
N PRO A 63 2.04 -9.40 -10.16
CA PRO A 63 1.05 -8.80 -9.28
C PRO A 63 0.95 -9.48 -7.91
N ALA A 64 1.85 -10.38 -7.57
CA ALA A 64 1.80 -11.20 -6.35
C ALA A 64 0.42 -11.87 -6.14
N PRO A 65 -0.08 -12.63 -7.12
CA PRO A 65 -1.48 -13.07 -7.14
C PRO A 65 -1.84 -14.09 -6.05
N SER A 66 -0.85 -14.73 -5.44
CA SER A 66 -1.08 -15.67 -4.35
C SER A 66 -1.45 -14.99 -3.04
N ILE A 67 -1.10 -13.71 -2.87
CA ILE A 67 -1.30 -12.96 -1.62
C ILE A 67 -2.12 -11.69 -1.78
N LEU A 68 -2.16 -11.09 -2.97
CA LEU A 68 -2.84 -9.82 -3.26
C LEU A 68 -3.95 -10.00 -4.29
N ASN A 69 -5.06 -9.31 -4.06
CA ASN A 69 -6.13 -9.16 -5.04
C ASN A 69 -6.22 -7.69 -5.48
N ALA A 70 -6.18 -7.46 -6.78
CA ALA A 70 -6.38 -6.13 -7.33
C ALA A 70 -7.83 -5.66 -7.08
N LEU A 71 -8.00 -4.44 -6.58
CA LEU A 71 -9.29 -3.83 -6.30
C LEU A 71 -9.83 -2.98 -7.45
N GLY A 72 -9.11 -2.90 -8.53
CA GLY A 72 -9.48 -2.15 -9.71
C GLY A 72 -8.28 -1.91 -10.62
N PRO A 73 -8.49 -1.26 -11.76
CA PRO A 73 -7.41 -0.88 -12.66
C PRO A 73 -6.59 0.27 -12.10
N GLU A 74 -5.45 0.52 -12.73
CA GLU A 74 -4.65 1.71 -12.50
C GLU A 74 -5.50 2.98 -12.65
N VAL A 75 -5.35 3.91 -11.70
CA VAL A 75 -5.94 5.24 -11.76
C VAL A 75 -4.80 6.25 -11.89
N PHE A 76 -4.89 7.09 -12.89
CA PHE A 76 -3.92 8.16 -13.07
C PHE A 76 -4.46 9.47 -12.49
N ASN A 77 -3.69 10.06 -11.56
CA ASN A 77 -4.00 11.35 -10.96
C ASN A 77 -3.05 12.41 -11.49
N THR A 78 -3.62 13.44 -12.11
CA THR A 78 -2.87 14.64 -12.45
C THR A 78 -2.84 15.58 -11.24
N PRO A 79 -1.73 16.29 -11.00
CA PRO A 79 -1.74 17.36 -10.00
C PRO A 79 -2.76 18.42 -10.41
N GLU A 80 -3.37 19.07 -9.41
CA GLU A 80 -4.43 20.06 -9.60
C GLU A 80 -3.99 21.33 -10.34
N ASP A 81 -2.71 21.53 -10.54
CA ASP A 81 -2.17 22.65 -11.32
C ASP A 81 -2.38 22.41 -12.80
N VAL A 82 -3.64 22.50 -13.18
CA VAL A 82 -4.10 22.35 -14.54
C VAL A 82 -3.55 23.48 -15.40
N GLY A 83 -2.70 23.16 -16.36
CA GLY A 83 -2.18 24.13 -17.31
C GLY A 83 -0.68 24.11 -17.51
N MET A 84 0.07 23.36 -16.72
CA MET A 84 1.48 23.12 -16.98
C MET A 84 1.65 21.89 -17.86
N VAL A 85 2.03 22.10 -19.09
CA VAL A 85 2.45 21.03 -20.00
C VAL A 85 3.67 20.34 -19.40
N GLY A 86 3.61 19.01 -19.21
CA GLY A 86 4.73 18.23 -18.68
C GLY A 86 4.71 18.02 -17.16
N THR A 87 3.63 18.36 -16.48
CA THR A 87 3.50 18.06 -15.05
C THR A 87 3.37 16.55 -14.83
N SER A 88 4.29 15.99 -14.06
CA SER A 88 4.23 14.57 -13.68
C SER A 88 3.07 14.34 -12.72
N GLY A 89 2.27 13.30 -12.98
CA GLY A 89 1.23 12.84 -12.09
C GLY A 89 1.66 11.60 -11.33
N GLN A 90 0.68 10.89 -10.82
CA GLN A 90 0.87 9.62 -10.13
C GLN A 90 -0.06 8.57 -10.71
N SER A 91 0.45 7.37 -10.84
CA SER A 91 -0.37 6.18 -11.06
C SER A 91 -0.62 5.51 -9.72
N VAL A 92 -1.86 5.11 -9.49
CA VAL A 92 -2.32 4.54 -8.24
C VAL A 92 -2.96 3.18 -8.50
N TRP A 93 -2.52 2.18 -7.75
CA TRP A 93 -3.12 0.84 -7.73
C TRP A 93 -3.53 0.50 -6.31
N ARG A 94 -4.63 -0.22 -6.18
CA ARG A 94 -5.11 -0.71 -4.90
C ARG A 94 -5.23 -2.22 -4.91
N TYR A 95 -4.74 -2.82 -3.84
CA TYR A 95 -4.75 -4.27 -3.64
C TYR A 95 -5.28 -4.59 -2.25
N LYS A 96 -6.00 -5.67 -2.16
CA LYS A 96 -6.36 -6.24 -0.86
C LYS A 96 -5.37 -7.35 -0.52
N ALA A 97 -4.85 -7.32 0.70
CA ALA A 97 -4.08 -8.43 1.26
C ALA A 97 -5.03 -9.58 1.56
N ALA A 98 -5.08 -10.55 0.67
CA ALA A 98 -6.12 -11.57 0.66
C ALA A 98 -5.70 -12.84 1.40
N ASN A 99 -4.46 -13.28 1.22
CA ASN A 99 -3.96 -14.54 1.78
C ASN A 99 -2.60 -14.35 2.40
N ALA A 100 -2.36 -15.05 3.52
CA ALA A 100 -1.04 -15.08 4.13
C ALA A 100 -0.01 -15.72 3.18
N GLY A 101 1.20 -15.21 3.22
CA GLY A 101 2.31 -15.68 2.39
C GLY A 101 3.23 -14.55 2.00
N SER A 102 4.18 -14.84 1.12
CA SER A 102 5.14 -13.88 0.59
C SER A 102 5.13 -13.87 -0.92
N GLY A 103 5.41 -12.72 -1.49
CA GLY A 103 5.50 -12.56 -2.94
C GLY A 103 6.14 -11.22 -3.31
N HIS A 104 6.38 -11.04 -4.60
CA HIS A 104 6.92 -9.81 -5.14
C HIS A 104 5.88 -9.09 -5.98
N LEU A 105 5.69 -7.81 -5.69
CA LEU A 105 4.93 -6.91 -6.55
C LEU A 105 5.95 -6.18 -7.42
N MET A 106 5.98 -6.50 -8.70
CA MET A 106 7.00 -6.01 -9.62
C MET A 106 6.38 -5.33 -10.84
N MET A 107 6.87 -4.15 -11.14
CA MET A 107 6.50 -3.36 -12.31
C MET A 107 7.72 -2.74 -12.98
N VAL A 108 7.62 -2.51 -14.27
CA VAL A 108 8.64 -1.77 -15.02
C VAL A 108 8.02 -0.53 -15.68
N TYR A 109 8.77 0.54 -15.71
CA TYR A 109 8.37 1.80 -16.32
C TYR A 109 9.09 1.95 -17.66
N GLN A 110 8.36 1.81 -18.74
CA GLN A 110 8.91 1.81 -20.08
C GLN A 110 7.86 2.21 -21.13
N GLN A 111 8.32 2.43 -22.34
CA GLN A 111 7.44 2.63 -23.49
C GLN A 111 6.96 1.26 -23.99
N PRO A 112 5.64 0.98 -24.02
CA PRO A 112 5.11 -0.34 -24.36
C PRO A 112 5.48 -0.82 -25.77
N TRP A 113 5.74 0.10 -26.69
CA TRP A 113 6.12 -0.25 -28.09
C TRP A 113 7.61 -0.57 -28.27
N ALA A 114 8.41 -0.39 -27.22
CA ALA A 114 9.86 -0.60 -27.24
C ALA A 114 10.29 -1.56 -26.13
N PRO A 115 9.78 -2.82 -26.13
CA PRO A 115 10.06 -3.78 -25.07
C PRO A 115 11.53 -4.19 -25.00
N GLU A 116 12.29 -4.02 -26.08
CA GLU A 116 13.74 -4.32 -26.15
C GLU A 116 14.59 -3.23 -25.46
N VAL A 117 14.05 -2.06 -25.22
CA VAL A 117 14.74 -0.98 -24.54
C VAL A 117 14.69 -1.23 -23.04
N ARG A 118 15.82 -1.05 -22.37
CA ARG A 118 15.89 -1.19 -20.90
C ARG A 118 14.87 -0.28 -20.24
N PRO A 119 14.07 -0.76 -19.28
CA PRO A 119 13.14 0.07 -18.53
C PRO A 119 13.83 1.25 -17.87
N GLU A 120 13.19 2.41 -17.90
CA GLU A 120 13.70 3.61 -17.23
C GLU A 120 13.69 3.46 -15.71
N ARG A 121 12.68 2.75 -15.19
CA ARG A 121 12.54 2.45 -13.77
C ARG A 121 12.02 1.04 -13.57
N THR A 122 12.40 0.45 -12.46
CA THR A 122 11.85 -0.82 -11.98
C THR A 122 11.39 -0.64 -10.56
N PHE A 123 10.21 -1.13 -10.26
CA PHE A 123 9.68 -1.24 -8.92
C PHE A 123 9.53 -2.72 -8.57
N ASP A 124 10.20 -3.16 -7.52
CA ASP A 124 10.12 -4.53 -7.03
C ASP A 124 10.05 -4.51 -5.50
N CYS A 125 8.91 -4.89 -4.97
CA CYS A 125 8.67 -4.89 -3.53
C CYS A 125 8.31 -6.28 -3.04
N GLU A 126 9.14 -6.81 -2.15
CA GLU A 126 8.78 -8.03 -1.42
C GLU A 126 7.70 -7.72 -0.41
N ILE A 127 6.59 -8.44 -0.49
CA ILE A 127 5.43 -8.26 0.38
C ILE A 127 5.18 -9.56 1.13
N THR A 128 5.04 -9.44 2.44
CA THR A 128 4.62 -10.52 3.31
C THR A 128 3.24 -10.18 3.87
N VAL A 129 2.30 -11.11 3.75
CA VAL A 129 0.96 -11.00 4.35
C VAL A 129 0.85 -12.01 5.49
N GLN A 130 0.40 -11.53 6.62
CA GLN A 130 0.24 -12.34 7.83
C GLN A 130 -1.23 -12.54 8.17
#